data_d25046f38e5aa8cb02650fa0a4acaa21
#
_entry.id   d25046f38e5aa8cb02650fa0a4acaa21
#
_cell.length_a   1.000
_cell.length_b   1.000
_cell.length_c   1.000
_cell.angle_alpha   90.00
_cell.angle_beta   90.00
_cell.angle_gamma   90.00
#
_symmetry.space_group_name_H-M   'P 1'
#
loop_
_entity.id
_entity.type
_entity.pdbx_description
1 polymer ?
#
loop_
_entity_poly.entity_id
_entity_poly.type
_entity_poly.pdbx_seq_one_letter_code
_entity_poly.pdbx_strand_id
1 'polypeptide(L)'
;MIRIAIDCMGGDFGLPVTIPAALAFCDRQPDVRLLLTGLPDQIEARLAECGATAAQRERLTIVPASEVVTMDDKVEVALRRKKDSSMRVAAAQVRDGLADACVSAGNTGAWMAISRFVLKTLDGIDRPAIAKAIPNQAGRKTVVLDLGANVDCTAEHLLQFAILGSAMMSAVGHVERPSVGLLNIGEEAIKGNEVVKQASELLRASSLNFHGNVEGNDIYKGTVDVIVCDGFVGNVVLKASEGMARLLGGFLKEEFTRSFFSLLMASVARPVLNRFRGRVDPRRYNGASLLGLRGVVIKSHGSADAHSFEWALRDAYDAVSTGLLAKTTLAVQQLTRVAQAPGEPAVAAPLTGASATGAATTASAPASAAAAAPASTPSAATPAATLETSTHGDNA
;
A
#
# COMPACT_ATOMS: atom_id res chain seq x y z
N MET A 1 13.48 -8.17 22.81
CA MET A 1 14.46 -7.84 21.77
C MET A 1 13.89 -8.34 20.44
N ILE A 2 13.68 -7.44 19.49
CA ILE A 2 13.08 -7.74 18.17
C ILE A 2 14.18 -8.18 17.20
N ARG A 3 13.90 -9.25 16.43
CA ARG A 3 14.84 -9.83 15.44
C ARG A 3 14.31 -9.59 14.03
N ILE A 4 15.11 -8.96 13.18
CA ILE A 4 14.71 -8.66 11.80
C ILE A 4 15.72 -9.31 10.85
N ALA A 5 15.24 -10.16 9.94
CA ALA A 5 16.03 -10.73 8.85
C ALA A 5 16.07 -9.76 7.66
N ILE A 6 17.26 -9.48 7.16
CA ILE A 6 17.49 -8.55 6.06
C ILE A 6 18.05 -9.32 4.87
N ASP A 7 17.35 -9.28 3.74
CA ASP A 7 17.92 -9.66 2.44
C ASP A 7 18.95 -8.61 2.04
N CYS A 8 20.22 -8.87 2.34
CA CYS A 8 21.31 -7.92 2.14
C CYS A 8 21.69 -7.73 0.66
N MET A 9 21.33 -8.69 -0.18
CA MET A 9 21.70 -8.71 -1.60
C MET A 9 20.64 -8.11 -2.51
N GLY A 10 19.43 -7.84 -1.98
CA GLY A 10 18.28 -7.39 -2.75
C GLY A 10 18.33 -5.90 -3.09
N GLY A 11 17.66 -5.54 -4.20
CA GLY A 11 17.57 -4.17 -4.72
C GLY A 11 18.61 -3.85 -5.78
N ASP A 12 18.54 -2.62 -6.30
CA ASP A 12 19.41 -2.18 -7.41
C ASP A 12 20.88 -2.02 -6.96
N PHE A 13 21.09 -1.81 -5.66
CA PHE A 13 22.40 -1.52 -5.09
C PHE A 13 22.90 -2.59 -4.10
N GLY A 14 22.02 -3.40 -3.50
CA GLY A 14 22.41 -4.46 -2.55
C GLY A 14 23.17 -3.94 -1.32
N LEU A 15 24.31 -4.59 -1.01
CA LEU A 15 25.15 -4.33 0.18
C LEU A 15 25.54 -2.86 0.41
N PRO A 16 25.88 -2.04 -0.62
CA PRO A 16 26.11 -0.60 -0.47
C PRO A 16 25.00 0.18 0.22
N VAL A 17 23.77 -0.32 0.18
CA VAL A 17 22.58 0.29 0.80
C VAL A 17 22.19 -0.43 2.09
N THR A 18 22.09 -1.75 2.05
CA THR A 18 21.51 -2.54 3.14
C THR A 18 22.40 -2.55 4.39
N ILE A 19 23.71 -2.62 4.23
CA ILE A 19 24.65 -2.64 5.38
C ILE A 19 24.71 -1.29 6.10
N PRO A 20 24.95 -0.14 5.43
CA PRO A 20 24.92 1.16 6.12
C PRO A 20 23.57 1.44 6.81
N ALA A 21 22.45 1.04 6.18
CA ALA A 21 21.12 1.17 6.79
C ALA A 21 20.97 0.31 8.04
N ALA A 22 21.44 -0.94 8.00
CA ALA A 22 21.43 -1.86 9.15
C ALA A 22 22.24 -1.31 10.33
N LEU A 23 23.44 -0.78 10.07
CA LEU A 23 24.27 -0.17 11.11
C LEU A 23 23.63 1.08 11.72
N ALA A 24 23.11 1.98 10.88
CA ALA A 24 22.40 3.18 11.34
C ALA A 24 21.14 2.84 12.14
N PHE A 25 20.43 1.78 11.75
CA PHE A 25 19.25 1.30 12.47
C PHE A 25 19.62 0.69 13.83
N CYS A 26 20.68 -0.08 13.91
CA CYS A 26 21.22 -0.59 15.18
C CYS A 26 21.53 0.52 16.19
N ASP A 27 22.09 1.63 15.72
CA ASP A 27 22.42 2.76 16.60
C ASP A 27 21.17 3.46 17.16
N ARG A 28 20.10 3.49 16.38
CA ARG A 28 18.83 4.14 16.77
C ARG A 28 17.89 3.25 17.59
N GLN A 29 18.00 1.93 17.42
CA GLN A 29 17.15 0.95 18.11
C GLN A 29 18.03 -0.02 18.91
N PRO A 30 18.22 0.24 20.21
CA PRO A 30 19.14 -0.57 21.03
C PRO A 30 18.62 -1.98 21.32
N ASP A 31 17.33 -2.22 21.19
CA ASP A 31 16.66 -3.49 21.49
C ASP A 31 16.41 -4.38 20.25
N VAL A 32 17.12 -4.11 19.13
CA VAL A 32 17.03 -4.89 17.91
C VAL A 32 18.24 -5.81 17.72
N ARG A 33 18.01 -6.97 17.12
CA ARG A 33 19.01 -7.83 16.49
C ARG A 33 18.71 -8.00 15.01
N LEU A 34 19.72 -7.94 14.17
CA LEU A 34 19.58 -8.06 12.73
C LEU A 34 20.27 -9.33 12.23
N LEU A 35 19.54 -10.11 11.44
CA LEU A 35 20.04 -11.28 10.74
C LEU A 35 20.32 -10.87 9.30
N LEU A 36 21.58 -10.77 8.94
CA LEU A 36 22.05 -10.34 7.62
C LEU A 36 22.14 -11.54 6.70
N THR A 37 21.17 -11.73 5.82
CA THR A 37 21.13 -12.89 4.92
C THR A 37 21.78 -12.56 3.57
N GLY A 38 22.73 -13.39 3.13
CA GLY A 38 23.44 -13.18 1.88
C GLY A 38 24.77 -13.92 1.81
N LEU A 39 25.65 -13.44 0.93
CA LEU A 39 26.98 -14.02 0.70
C LEU A 39 27.92 -13.60 1.85
N PRO A 40 28.37 -14.52 2.74
CA PRO A 40 29.04 -14.16 4.00
C PRO A 40 30.27 -13.28 3.82
N ASP A 41 31.16 -13.67 2.88
CA ASP A 41 32.42 -12.95 2.65
C ASP A 41 32.17 -11.50 2.19
N GLN A 42 31.16 -11.30 1.36
CA GLN A 42 30.79 -9.96 0.87
C GLN A 42 30.15 -9.10 1.98
N ILE A 43 29.29 -9.71 2.83
CA ILE A 43 28.70 -9.02 3.98
C ILE A 43 29.81 -8.60 4.96
N GLU A 44 30.73 -9.52 5.29
CA GLU A 44 31.81 -9.25 6.21
C GLU A 44 32.75 -8.16 5.70
N ALA A 45 33.15 -8.22 4.42
CA ALA A 45 33.95 -7.18 3.78
C ALA A 45 33.24 -5.81 3.86
N ARG A 46 31.92 -5.77 3.57
CA ARG A 46 31.16 -4.51 3.61
C ARG A 46 30.99 -3.97 5.03
N LEU A 47 30.81 -4.83 6.04
CA LEU A 47 30.79 -4.42 7.45
C LEU A 47 32.13 -3.80 7.88
N ALA A 48 33.25 -4.38 7.42
CA ALA A 48 34.60 -3.84 7.70
C ALA A 48 34.80 -2.49 7.00
N GLU A 49 34.43 -2.35 5.71
CA GLU A 49 34.49 -1.09 4.98
C GLU A 49 33.68 0.03 5.64
N CYS A 50 32.48 -0.31 6.16
CA CYS A 50 31.63 0.64 6.88
C CYS A 50 32.12 0.95 8.30
N GLY A 51 33.17 0.31 8.78
CA GLY A 51 33.71 0.53 10.11
C GLY A 51 32.75 0.06 11.23
N ALA A 52 32.08 -1.06 11.04
CA ALA A 52 31.15 -1.61 12.03
C ALA A 52 31.80 -1.82 13.38
N THR A 53 31.29 -1.16 14.42
CA THR A 53 31.81 -1.21 15.78
C THR A 53 31.56 -2.58 16.43
N ALA A 54 32.37 -2.92 17.47
CA ALA A 54 32.12 -4.16 18.23
C ALA A 54 30.70 -4.23 18.80
N ALA A 55 30.18 -3.14 19.34
CA ALA A 55 28.81 -3.08 19.89
C ALA A 55 27.72 -3.29 18.82
N GLN A 56 27.94 -2.81 17.59
CA GLN A 56 27.03 -3.12 16.47
C GLN A 56 27.15 -4.60 16.09
N ARG A 57 28.36 -5.14 15.96
CA ARG A 57 28.61 -6.55 15.58
C ARG A 57 27.98 -7.56 16.55
N GLU A 58 27.95 -7.27 17.85
CA GLU A 58 27.26 -8.12 18.84
C GLU A 58 25.75 -8.27 18.58
N ARG A 59 25.16 -7.33 17.85
CA ARG A 59 23.74 -7.33 17.50
C ARG A 59 23.46 -7.79 16.06
N LEU A 60 24.50 -8.13 15.30
CA LEU A 60 24.41 -8.62 13.94
C LEU A 60 24.75 -10.11 13.91
N THR A 61 23.99 -10.86 13.11
CA THR A 61 24.26 -12.26 12.82
C THR A 61 24.24 -12.47 11.32
N ILE A 62 25.34 -12.93 10.73
CA ILE A 62 25.38 -13.27 9.32
C ILE A 62 24.75 -14.65 9.13
N VAL A 63 23.73 -14.72 8.28
CA VAL A 63 23.05 -15.96 7.90
C VAL A 63 23.42 -16.27 6.46
N PRO A 64 24.17 -17.36 6.23
CA PRO A 64 24.67 -17.68 4.89
C PRO A 64 23.56 -17.94 3.88
N ALA A 65 23.76 -17.45 2.66
CA ALA A 65 23.02 -17.81 1.45
C ALA A 65 24.04 -17.90 0.32
N SER A 66 23.85 -18.83 -0.62
CA SER A 66 24.78 -19.04 -1.73
C SER A 66 24.31 -18.43 -3.04
N GLU A 67 23.05 -17.95 -3.12
CA GLU A 67 22.42 -17.44 -4.32
C GLU A 67 21.80 -16.06 -4.10
N VAL A 68 21.69 -15.30 -5.20
CA VAL A 68 21.07 -13.97 -5.21
C VAL A 68 19.95 -13.92 -6.25
N VAL A 69 18.78 -13.44 -5.87
CA VAL A 69 17.70 -13.10 -6.80
C VAL A 69 17.94 -11.70 -7.32
N THR A 70 18.16 -11.55 -8.63
CA THR A 70 18.35 -10.25 -9.28
C THR A 70 17.01 -9.58 -9.59
N MET A 71 17.04 -8.28 -9.92
CA MET A 71 15.83 -7.52 -10.25
C MET A 71 15.16 -8.04 -11.54
N ASP A 72 15.93 -8.62 -12.46
CA ASP A 72 15.47 -9.13 -13.77
C ASP A 72 15.08 -10.60 -13.76
N ASP A 73 15.31 -11.30 -12.64
CA ASP A 73 14.94 -12.72 -12.54
C ASP A 73 13.43 -12.91 -12.68
N LYS A 74 13.05 -13.85 -13.52
CA LYS A 74 11.65 -14.29 -13.57
C LYS A 74 11.25 -14.92 -12.24
N VAL A 75 10.03 -14.64 -11.79
CA VAL A 75 9.49 -15.16 -10.53
C VAL A 75 9.64 -16.69 -10.42
N GLU A 76 9.43 -17.41 -11.52
CA GLU A 76 9.58 -18.86 -11.56
C GLU A 76 11.03 -19.31 -11.29
N VAL A 77 12.02 -18.59 -11.82
CA VAL A 77 13.45 -18.86 -11.58
C VAL A 77 13.79 -18.63 -10.11
N ALA A 78 13.38 -17.49 -9.56
CA ALA A 78 13.59 -17.15 -8.17
C ALA A 78 12.98 -18.19 -7.21
N LEU A 79 11.76 -18.65 -7.51
CA LEU A 79 11.03 -19.57 -6.65
C LEU A 79 11.53 -21.03 -6.77
N ARG A 80 11.80 -21.52 -8.01
CA ARG A 80 12.07 -22.94 -8.25
C ARG A 80 13.54 -23.29 -8.31
N ARG A 81 14.39 -22.38 -8.82
CA ARG A 81 15.82 -22.65 -9.04
C ARG A 81 16.69 -22.08 -7.94
N LYS A 82 16.46 -20.84 -7.49
CA LYS A 82 17.28 -20.16 -6.47
C LYS A 82 16.75 -20.47 -5.05
N LYS A 83 16.94 -21.73 -4.64
CA LYS A 83 16.39 -22.22 -3.36
C LYS A 83 17.16 -21.78 -2.12
N ASP A 84 18.41 -21.38 -2.30
CA ASP A 84 19.29 -20.85 -1.24
C ASP A 84 19.60 -19.37 -1.46
N SER A 85 18.64 -18.63 -2.04
CA SER A 85 18.79 -17.20 -2.23
C SER A 85 18.66 -16.43 -0.91
N SER A 86 19.42 -15.33 -0.78
CA SER A 86 19.35 -14.42 0.40
C SER A 86 17.91 -14.02 0.75
N MET A 87 17.12 -13.74 -0.27
CA MET A 87 15.69 -13.43 -0.15
C MET A 87 14.90 -14.58 0.49
N ARG A 88 15.12 -15.82 0.04
CA ARG A 88 14.42 -16.99 0.56
C ARG A 88 14.88 -17.36 1.96
N VAL A 89 16.18 -17.23 2.23
CA VAL A 89 16.76 -17.43 3.56
C VAL A 89 16.18 -16.43 4.56
N ALA A 90 16.03 -15.15 4.18
CA ALA A 90 15.39 -14.14 5.03
C ALA A 90 13.95 -14.52 5.43
N ALA A 91 13.14 -14.95 4.47
CA ALA A 91 11.77 -15.41 4.75
C ALA A 91 11.77 -16.69 5.63
N ALA A 92 12.73 -17.60 5.41
CA ALA A 92 12.88 -18.82 6.21
C ALA A 92 13.20 -18.53 7.67
N GLN A 93 14.00 -17.48 7.97
CA GLN A 93 14.26 -17.08 9.36
C GLN A 93 12.97 -16.74 10.11
N VAL A 94 11.99 -16.12 9.44
CA VAL A 94 10.68 -15.82 10.04
C VAL A 94 9.86 -17.09 10.22
N ARG A 95 9.82 -17.98 9.21
CA ARG A 95 9.12 -19.27 9.30
C ARG A 95 9.62 -20.10 10.48
N ASP A 96 10.92 -20.11 10.69
CA ASP A 96 11.58 -20.96 11.70
C ASP A 96 11.60 -20.29 13.10
N GLY A 97 10.99 -19.11 13.24
CA GLY A 97 10.91 -18.38 14.50
C GLY A 97 12.24 -17.81 14.98
N LEU A 98 13.24 -17.73 14.07
CA LEU A 98 14.54 -17.13 14.33
C LEU A 98 14.54 -15.61 14.16
N ALA A 99 13.63 -15.09 13.32
CA ALA A 99 13.34 -13.67 13.16
C ALA A 99 11.84 -13.40 13.33
N ASP A 100 11.50 -12.19 13.77
CA ASP A 100 10.14 -11.73 14.00
C ASP A 100 9.56 -11.01 12.76
N ALA A 101 10.45 -10.50 11.89
CA ALA A 101 10.12 -9.90 10.61
C ALA A 101 11.24 -10.12 9.58
N CYS A 102 10.92 -9.96 8.28
CA CYS A 102 11.91 -9.93 7.22
C CYS A 102 11.69 -8.76 6.25
N VAL A 103 12.80 -8.22 5.72
CA VAL A 103 12.84 -7.05 4.84
C VAL A 103 13.67 -7.34 3.60
N SER A 104 13.15 -6.99 2.42
CA SER A 104 13.89 -7.07 1.14
C SER A 104 13.60 -5.86 0.25
N ALA A 105 14.64 -5.34 -0.42
CA ALA A 105 14.51 -4.37 -1.50
C ALA A 105 14.47 -5.05 -2.89
N GLY A 106 14.64 -6.36 -2.98
CA GLY A 106 14.73 -7.10 -4.22
C GLY A 106 13.46 -7.11 -5.08
N ASN A 107 13.45 -7.89 -6.14
CA ASN A 107 12.34 -8.03 -7.08
C ASN A 107 11.00 -8.29 -6.37
N THR A 108 10.01 -7.41 -6.57
CA THR A 108 8.73 -7.45 -5.83
C THR A 108 7.95 -8.73 -6.09
N GLY A 109 7.87 -9.17 -7.35
CA GLY A 109 7.17 -10.39 -7.72
C GLY A 109 7.81 -11.63 -7.09
N ALA A 110 9.15 -11.68 -7.12
CA ALA A 110 9.91 -12.76 -6.49
C ALA A 110 9.74 -12.77 -4.97
N TRP A 111 9.83 -11.59 -4.33
CA TRP A 111 9.65 -11.46 -2.89
C TRP A 111 8.28 -11.91 -2.42
N MET A 112 7.24 -11.50 -3.12
CA MET A 112 5.87 -11.91 -2.83
C MET A 112 5.67 -13.42 -3.01
N ALA A 113 6.15 -13.99 -4.14
CA ALA A 113 6.01 -15.42 -4.42
C ALA A 113 6.78 -16.28 -3.41
N ILE A 114 8.02 -15.90 -3.08
CA ILE A 114 8.86 -16.60 -2.09
C ILE A 114 8.24 -16.50 -0.70
N SER A 115 7.82 -15.29 -0.28
CA SER A 115 7.20 -15.09 1.04
C SER A 115 5.90 -15.90 1.18
N ARG A 116 5.03 -15.88 0.16
CA ARG A 116 3.82 -16.72 0.14
C ARG A 116 4.14 -18.22 0.19
N PHE A 117 5.17 -18.65 -0.54
CA PHE A 117 5.58 -20.07 -0.55
C PHE A 117 6.12 -20.51 0.80
N VAL A 118 6.99 -19.71 1.43
CA VAL A 118 7.71 -20.03 2.67
C VAL A 118 6.82 -19.88 3.88
N LEU A 119 6.11 -18.76 4.00
CA LEU A 119 5.33 -18.40 5.21
C LEU A 119 3.88 -18.86 5.13
N LYS A 120 3.34 -19.09 3.92
CA LYS A 120 1.92 -19.33 3.65
C LYS A 120 1.03 -18.11 4.00
N THR A 121 -0.22 -18.16 3.54
CA THR A 121 -1.24 -17.19 3.93
C THR A 121 -1.89 -17.57 5.25
N LEU A 122 -2.48 -16.60 5.93
CA LEU A 122 -3.37 -16.82 7.08
C LEU A 122 -4.60 -17.63 6.62
N ASP A 123 -5.16 -18.43 7.52
CA ASP A 123 -6.38 -19.18 7.23
C ASP A 123 -7.53 -18.21 6.96
N GLY A 124 -8.21 -18.35 5.83
CA GLY A 124 -9.24 -17.43 5.36
C GLY A 124 -8.71 -16.27 4.47
N ILE A 125 -7.42 -16.23 4.19
CA ILE A 125 -6.82 -15.29 3.22
C ILE A 125 -6.30 -16.05 2.00
N ASP A 126 -6.86 -15.75 0.85
CA ASP A 126 -6.51 -16.39 -0.41
C ASP A 126 -5.19 -15.86 -0.98
N ARG A 127 -4.99 -14.54 -0.87
CA ARG A 127 -3.83 -13.85 -1.44
C ARG A 127 -3.30 -12.77 -0.49
N PRO A 128 -1.98 -12.61 -0.35
CA PRO A 128 -1.41 -11.47 0.37
C PRO A 128 -1.62 -10.18 -0.44
N ALA A 129 -1.70 -9.05 0.25
CA ALA A 129 -1.79 -7.72 -0.35
C ALA A 129 -0.62 -6.84 0.05
N ILE A 130 -0.18 -5.95 -0.84
CA ILE A 130 0.81 -4.92 -0.53
C ILE A 130 0.07 -3.70 0.02
N ALA A 131 0.35 -3.37 1.27
CA ALA A 131 -0.23 -2.23 1.98
C ALA A 131 0.83 -1.17 2.30
N LYS A 132 0.48 0.10 2.14
CA LYS A 132 1.36 1.23 2.48
C LYS A 132 0.56 2.34 3.15
N ALA A 133 1.15 2.93 4.17
CA ALA A 133 0.61 4.10 4.83
C ALA A 133 1.07 5.38 4.10
N ILE A 134 0.15 6.13 3.51
CA ILE A 134 0.39 7.36 2.76
C ILE A 134 0.01 8.57 3.64
N PRO A 135 0.83 9.63 3.73
CA PRO A 135 0.49 10.83 4.49
C PRO A 135 -0.68 11.57 3.85
N ASN A 136 -1.55 12.14 4.68
CA ASN A 136 -2.71 12.90 4.25
C ASN A 136 -2.70 14.34 4.79
N GLN A 137 -3.61 15.17 4.27
CA GLN A 137 -3.74 16.58 4.65
C GLN A 137 -4.19 16.78 6.11
N ALA A 138 -4.87 15.80 6.69
CA ALA A 138 -5.28 15.82 8.09
C ALA A 138 -4.10 15.59 9.07
N GLY A 139 -2.87 15.48 8.57
CA GLY A 139 -1.67 15.22 9.38
C GLY A 139 -1.58 13.79 9.90
N ARG A 140 -2.42 12.89 9.39
CA ARG A 140 -2.45 11.45 9.68
C ARG A 140 -1.93 10.66 8.48
N LYS A 141 -2.15 9.37 8.48
CA LYS A 141 -1.85 8.48 7.36
C LYS A 141 -3.12 7.75 6.92
N THR A 142 -3.25 7.54 5.62
CA THR A 142 -4.25 6.65 5.02
C THR A 142 -3.55 5.39 4.56
N VAL A 143 -4.01 4.22 4.99
CA VAL A 143 -3.50 2.93 4.50
C VAL A 143 -4.18 2.60 3.18
N VAL A 144 -3.39 2.38 2.15
CA VAL A 144 -3.89 1.98 0.81
C VAL A 144 -3.40 0.58 0.50
N LEU A 145 -4.29 -0.29 0.03
CA LEU A 145 -4.01 -1.65 -0.40
C LEU A 145 -5.07 -2.15 -1.43
N ASP A 146 -4.75 -2.92 -2.42
CA ASP A 146 -3.49 -3.56 -2.80
C ASP A 146 -2.67 -2.64 -3.74
N LEU A 147 -1.36 -2.57 -3.55
CA LEU A 147 -0.46 -1.70 -4.33
C LEU A 147 0.39 -2.46 -5.37
N GLY A 148 -0.15 -3.57 -5.90
CA GLY A 148 0.47 -4.29 -7.00
C GLY A 148 0.81 -5.75 -6.74
N ALA A 149 0.22 -6.37 -5.70
CA ALA A 149 0.36 -7.79 -5.46
C ALA A 149 -0.57 -8.63 -6.37
N ASN A 150 -1.79 -8.14 -6.60
CA ASN A 150 -2.84 -8.88 -7.31
C ASN A 150 -3.49 -7.99 -8.36
N VAL A 151 -3.16 -8.21 -9.63
CA VAL A 151 -3.68 -7.43 -10.75
C VAL A 151 -5.19 -7.66 -10.91
N ASP A 152 -5.60 -8.94 -10.85
CA ASP A 152 -7.01 -9.34 -10.94
C ASP A 152 -7.53 -9.77 -9.56
N CYS A 153 -8.55 -9.10 -9.08
CA CYS A 153 -9.19 -9.37 -7.80
C CYS A 153 -10.65 -9.75 -7.97
N THR A 154 -11.18 -10.58 -7.08
CA THR A 154 -12.62 -10.79 -6.89
C THR A 154 -13.13 -9.86 -5.79
N ALA A 155 -14.45 -9.79 -5.63
CA ALA A 155 -15.08 -9.03 -4.55
C ALA A 155 -14.64 -9.53 -3.15
N GLU A 156 -14.48 -10.84 -2.99
CA GLU A 156 -14.00 -11.47 -1.75
C GLU A 156 -12.56 -11.08 -1.45
N HIS A 157 -11.68 -10.98 -2.46
CA HIS A 157 -10.32 -10.48 -2.26
C HIS A 157 -10.33 -9.05 -1.72
N LEU A 158 -11.18 -8.18 -2.27
CA LEU A 158 -11.29 -6.79 -1.79
C LEU A 158 -11.82 -6.71 -0.36
N LEU A 159 -12.77 -7.58 0.02
CA LEU A 159 -13.20 -7.73 1.41
C LEU A 159 -12.05 -8.19 2.31
N GLN A 160 -11.31 -9.23 1.91
CA GLN A 160 -10.15 -9.71 2.68
C GLN A 160 -9.10 -8.60 2.86
N PHE A 161 -8.83 -7.81 1.81
CA PHE A 161 -7.91 -6.67 1.90
C PHE A 161 -8.42 -5.59 2.86
N ALA A 162 -9.72 -5.31 2.86
CA ALA A 162 -10.32 -4.36 3.80
C ALA A 162 -10.08 -4.75 5.26
N ILE A 163 -10.17 -6.04 5.56
CA ILE A 163 -9.91 -6.58 6.89
C ILE A 163 -8.44 -6.44 7.28
N LEU A 164 -7.55 -6.83 6.36
CA LEU A 164 -6.11 -6.71 6.56
C LEU A 164 -5.71 -5.26 6.80
N GLY A 165 -6.25 -4.33 6.00
CA GLY A 165 -6.01 -2.89 6.14
C GLY A 165 -6.55 -2.32 7.44
N SER A 166 -7.76 -2.71 7.84
CA SER A 166 -8.36 -2.31 9.11
C SER A 166 -7.52 -2.80 10.30
N ALA A 167 -7.08 -4.06 10.30
CA ALA A 167 -6.19 -4.60 11.31
C ALA A 167 -4.85 -3.87 11.38
N MET A 168 -4.26 -3.53 10.22
CA MET A 168 -3.02 -2.75 10.16
C MET A 168 -3.21 -1.35 10.77
N MET A 169 -4.29 -0.65 10.42
CA MET A 169 -4.56 0.68 10.96
C MET A 169 -4.82 0.63 12.46
N SER A 170 -5.49 -0.41 12.96
CA SER A 170 -5.66 -0.62 14.40
C SER A 170 -4.35 -0.95 15.12
N ALA A 171 -3.44 -1.67 14.46
CA ALA A 171 -2.14 -2.02 15.06
C ALA A 171 -1.17 -0.83 15.05
N VAL A 172 -0.86 -0.31 13.86
CA VAL A 172 0.21 0.66 13.64
C VAL A 172 -0.30 2.10 13.69
N GLY A 173 -1.55 2.34 13.26
CA GLY A 173 -2.19 3.65 13.29
C GLY A 173 -2.87 3.98 14.62
N HIS A 174 -3.01 3.00 15.53
CA HIS A 174 -3.70 3.13 16.81
C HIS A 174 -5.14 3.64 16.71
N VAL A 175 -5.83 3.32 15.61
CA VAL A 175 -7.25 3.63 15.41
C VAL A 175 -8.09 2.41 15.81
N GLU A 176 -8.94 2.56 16.82
CA GLU A 176 -9.70 1.43 17.38
C GLU A 176 -10.69 0.83 16.38
N ARG A 177 -11.39 1.68 15.62
CA ARG A 177 -12.38 1.28 14.61
C ARG A 177 -12.16 2.03 13.30
N PRO A 178 -11.15 1.65 12.49
CA PRO A 178 -10.78 2.36 11.27
C PRO A 178 -11.92 2.42 10.26
N SER A 179 -12.11 3.57 9.64
CA SER A 179 -13.02 3.73 8.51
C SER A 179 -12.40 3.15 7.24
N VAL A 180 -13.20 2.42 6.47
CA VAL A 180 -12.78 1.72 5.25
C VAL A 180 -13.54 2.28 4.05
N GLY A 181 -12.82 2.75 3.03
CA GLY A 181 -13.34 3.17 1.73
C GLY A 181 -12.96 2.17 0.64
N LEU A 182 -13.84 1.99 -0.33
CA LEU A 182 -13.56 1.23 -1.55
C LEU A 182 -13.26 2.21 -2.68
N LEU A 183 -12.05 2.12 -3.26
CA LEU A 183 -11.62 3.03 -4.33
C LEU A 183 -12.48 2.83 -5.58
N ASN A 184 -13.02 3.92 -6.09
CA ASN A 184 -13.93 3.92 -7.22
C ASN A 184 -13.76 5.20 -8.07
N ILE A 185 -14.50 5.30 -9.16
CA ILE A 185 -14.55 6.44 -10.09
C ILE A 185 -15.57 7.51 -9.69
N GLY A 186 -16.24 7.36 -8.56
CA GLY A 186 -17.25 8.24 -7.98
C GLY A 186 -17.79 7.65 -6.69
N GLU A 187 -18.37 8.49 -5.83
CA GLU A 187 -18.87 8.09 -4.51
C GLU A 187 -20.23 7.35 -4.58
N GLU A 188 -20.97 7.50 -5.70
CA GLU A 188 -22.31 6.94 -5.83
C GLU A 188 -22.27 5.40 -5.89
N ALA A 189 -23.24 4.74 -5.29
CA ALA A 189 -23.33 3.27 -5.20
C ALA A 189 -23.45 2.56 -6.56
N ILE A 190 -23.94 3.27 -7.58
CA ILE A 190 -24.10 2.72 -8.94
C ILE A 190 -22.81 2.73 -9.77
N LYS A 191 -21.79 3.46 -9.33
CA LYS A 191 -20.50 3.60 -10.04
C LYS A 191 -19.63 2.36 -9.86
N GLY A 192 -18.67 2.24 -10.77
CA GLY A 192 -17.67 1.18 -10.77
C GLY A 192 -18.07 -0.04 -11.60
N ASN A 193 -17.12 -0.94 -11.75
CA ASN A 193 -17.32 -2.22 -12.41
C ASN A 193 -18.06 -3.21 -11.49
N GLU A 194 -18.39 -4.37 -12.03
CA GLU A 194 -19.19 -5.39 -11.32
C GLU A 194 -18.49 -5.88 -10.04
N VAL A 195 -17.17 -6.09 -10.09
CA VAL A 195 -16.38 -6.51 -8.91
C VAL A 195 -16.46 -5.49 -7.79
N VAL A 196 -16.35 -4.19 -8.10
CA VAL A 196 -16.44 -3.11 -7.12
C VAL A 196 -17.83 -3.02 -6.49
N LYS A 197 -18.90 -3.19 -7.29
CA LYS A 197 -20.27 -3.22 -6.78
C LYS A 197 -20.51 -4.37 -5.82
N GLN A 198 -20.11 -5.59 -6.21
CA GLN A 198 -20.20 -6.78 -5.36
C GLN A 198 -19.36 -6.64 -4.08
N ALA A 199 -18.14 -6.09 -4.19
CA ALA A 199 -17.31 -5.81 -3.04
C ALA A 199 -17.95 -4.79 -2.08
N SER A 200 -18.62 -3.76 -2.61
CA SER A 200 -19.36 -2.78 -1.81
C SER A 200 -20.50 -3.43 -1.03
N GLU A 201 -21.21 -4.41 -1.61
CA GLU A 201 -22.25 -5.17 -0.93
C GLU A 201 -21.68 -6.03 0.19
N LEU A 202 -20.60 -6.77 -0.07
CA LEU A 202 -19.90 -7.58 0.94
C LEU A 202 -19.39 -6.73 2.10
N LEU A 203 -18.81 -5.57 1.81
CA LEU A 203 -18.30 -4.64 2.82
C LEU A 203 -19.42 -4.06 3.69
N ARG A 204 -20.58 -3.72 3.11
CA ARG A 204 -21.77 -3.26 3.87
C ARG A 204 -22.35 -4.34 4.77
N ALA A 205 -22.31 -5.59 4.34
CA ALA A 205 -22.77 -6.73 5.12
C ALA A 205 -21.77 -7.16 6.21
N SER A 206 -20.53 -6.67 6.16
CA SER A 206 -19.49 -7.01 7.12
C SER A 206 -19.58 -6.18 8.41
N SER A 207 -18.80 -6.56 9.43
CA SER A 207 -18.67 -5.80 10.69
C SER A 207 -17.71 -4.62 10.60
N LEU A 208 -17.08 -4.39 9.44
CA LEU A 208 -16.15 -3.28 9.22
C LEU A 208 -16.89 -1.92 9.28
N ASN A 209 -16.18 -0.89 9.66
CA ASN A 209 -16.67 0.49 9.59
C ASN A 209 -16.58 0.99 8.13
N PHE A 210 -17.42 0.43 7.27
CA PHE A 210 -17.42 0.73 5.84
C PHE A 210 -18.04 2.10 5.58
N HIS A 211 -17.24 3.02 5.05
CA HIS A 211 -17.65 4.38 4.69
C HIS A 211 -18.47 4.41 3.38
N GLY A 212 -18.09 3.57 2.42
CA GLY A 212 -18.64 3.56 1.07
C GLY A 212 -17.55 3.67 0.01
N ASN A 213 -17.94 4.08 -1.20
CA ASN A 213 -17.00 4.37 -2.27
C ASN A 213 -16.26 5.67 -1.99
N VAL A 214 -14.99 5.73 -2.39
CA VAL A 214 -14.11 6.90 -2.30
C VAL A 214 -13.35 7.10 -3.60
N GLU A 215 -12.93 8.32 -3.89
CA GLU A 215 -12.15 8.65 -5.08
C GLU A 215 -10.64 8.73 -4.78
N GLY A 216 -9.82 8.76 -5.82
CA GLY A 216 -8.35 8.81 -5.68
C GLY A 216 -7.82 10.02 -4.91
N ASN A 217 -8.54 11.15 -4.90
CA ASN A 217 -8.18 12.35 -4.14
C ASN A 217 -8.37 12.16 -2.61
N ASP A 218 -9.26 11.26 -2.18
CA ASP A 218 -9.56 10.99 -0.78
C ASP A 218 -8.38 10.33 -0.05
N ILE A 219 -7.50 9.65 -0.79
CA ILE A 219 -6.23 9.13 -0.28
C ILE A 219 -5.44 10.26 0.42
N TYR A 220 -5.43 11.45 -0.19
CA TYR A 220 -4.65 12.58 0.31
C TYR A 220 -5.45 13.52 1.22
N LYS A 221 -6.78 13.53 1.11
CA LYS A 221 -7.64 14.28 2.04
C LYS A 221 -7.65 13.64 3.43
N GLY A 222 -7.58 12.29 3.50
CA GLY A 222 -7.74 11.54 4.74
C GLY A 222 -9.19 11.44 5.17
N THR A 223 -10.10 11.33 4.20
CA THR A 223 -11.54 11.11 4.40
C THR A 223 -11.81 9.82 5.16
N VAL A 224 -11.02 8.77 4.85
CA VAL A 224 -11.06 7.47 5.49
C VAL A 224 -9.66 7.01 5.91
N ASP A 225 -9.60 6.06 6.83
CA ASP A 225 -8.34 5.54 7.37
C ASP A 225 -7.72 4.46 6.48
N VAL A 226 -8.56 3.69 5.77
CA VAL A 226 -8.16 2.58 4.90
C VAL A 226 -8.86 2.72 3.55
N ILE A 227 -8.12 2.60 2.46
CA ILE A 227 -8.66 2.56 1.10
C ILE A 227 -8.23 1.27 0.42
N VAL A 228 -9.20 0.56 -0.13
CA VAL A 228 -9.01 -0.75 -0.78
C VAL A 228 -9.24 -0.64 -2.28
N CYS A 229 -8.35 -1.28 -3.05
CA CYS A 229 -8.47 -1.43 -4.50
C CYS A 229 -7.80 -2.73 -4.95
N ASP A 230 -7.94 -3.07 -6.24
CA ASP A 230 -7.10 -4.09 -6.85
C ASP A 230 -5.66 -3.59 -7.05
N GLY A 231 -4.73 -4.52 -7.26
CA GLY A 231 -3.32 -4.18 -7.36
C GLY A 231 -2.95 -3.44 -8.64
N PHE A 232 -3.73 -3.55 -9.71
CA PHE A 232 -3.47 -2.76 -10.92
C PHE A 232 -3.74 -1.28 -10.66
N VAL A 233 -4.93 -0.96 -10.18
CA VAL A 233 -5.31 0.42 -9.84
C VAL A 233 -4.39 0.98 -8.75
N GLY A 234 -4.14 0.21 -7.70
CA GLY A 234 -3.27 0.64 -6.60
C GLY A 234 -1.83 0.90 -7.03
N ASN A 235 -1.26 0.07 -7.92
CA ASN A 235 0.09 0.31 -8.45
C ASN A 235 0.14 1.55 -9.34
N VAL A 236 -0.89 1.79 -10.17
CA VAL A 236 -0.99 3.01 -10.98
C VAL A 236 -1.06 4.24 -10.07
N VAL A 237 -1.90 4.24 -9.05
CA VAL A 237 -2.01 5.32 -8.06
C VAL A 237 -0.66 5.58 -7.38
N LEU A 238 0.01 4.52 -6.91
CA LEU A 238 1.31 4.63 -6.24
C LEU A 238 2.36 5.26 -7.17
N LYS A 239 2.47 4.77 -8.41
CA LYS A 239 3.45 5.28 -9.39
C LYS A 239 3.15 6.70 -9.86
N ALA A 240 1.88 7.04 -10.08
CA ALA A 240 1.46 8.40 -10.39
C ALA A 240 1.80 9.37 -9.24
N SER A 241 1.54 8.97 -8.00
CA SER A 241 1.84 9.76 -6.81
C SER A 241 3.35 9.99 -6.63
N GLU A 242 4.15 8.92 -6.79
CA GLU A 242 5.62 9.01 -6.74
C GLU A 242 6.18 9.90 -7.87
N GLY A 243 5.59 9.81 -9.07
CA GLY A 243 5.94 10.66 -10.21
C GLY A 243 5.63 12.13 -9.96
N MET A 244 4.44 12.43 -9.46
CA MET A 244 4.01 13.79 -9.13
C MET A 244 4.88 14.40 -8.02
N ALA A 245 5.19 13.64 -6.96
CA ALA A 245 6.05 14.13 -5.88
C ALA A 245 7.47 14.48 -6.39
N ARG A 246 8.03 13.65 -7.29
CA ARG A 246 9.33 13.94 -7.92
C ARG A 246 9.27 15.17 -8.83
N LEU A 247 8.22 15.31 -9.63
CA LEU A 247 8.01 16.45 -10.53
C LEU A 247 7.95 17.76 -9.74
N LEU A 248 7.10 17.83 -8.72
CA LEU A 248 6.96 19.01 -7.87
C LEU A 248 8.26 19.34 -7.12
N GLY A 249 8.98 18.33 -6.63
CA GLY A 249 10.30 18.50 -6.01
C GLY A 249 11.35 19.03 -6.99
N GLY A 250 11.30 18.58 -8.25
CA GLY A 250 12.13 19.06 -9.34
C GLY A 250 11.89 20.54 -9.67
N PHE A 251 10.65 20.92 -9.89
CA PHE A 251 10.26 22.31 -10.15
C PHE A 251 10.66 23.25 -9.00
N LEU A 252 10.40 22.83 -7.77
CA LEU A 252 10.81 23.63 -6.61
C LEU A 252 12.34 23.82 -6.55
N LYS A 253 13.10 22.77 -6.82
CA LYS A 253 14.57 22.85 -6.88
C LYS A 253 15.02 23.77 -8.00
N GLU A 254 14.47 23.65 -9.18
CA GLU A 254 14.80 24.47 -10.35
C GLU A 254 14.58 25.96 -10.06
N GLU A 255 13.41 26.36 -9.54
CA GLU A 255 13.10 27.74 -9.20
C GLU A 255 14.05 28.32 -8.13
N PHE A 256 14.39 27.55 -7.11
CA PHE A 256 15.32 28.01 -6.08
C PHE A 256 16.78 28.05 -6.53
N THR A 257 17.16 27.34 -7.61
CA THR A 257 18.53 27.34 -8.16
C THR A 257 18.68 28.24 -9.39
N ARG A 258 17.60 28.87 -9.88
CA ARG A 258 17.56 29.62 -11.14
C ARG A 258 18.42 30.88 -11.14
N SER A 259 18.60 31.54 -9.99
CA SER A 259 19.40 32.76 -9.85
C SER A 259 20.11 32.81 -8.51
N PHE A 260 21.15 33.67 -8.43
CA PHE A 260 21.84 33.95 -7.16
C PHE A 260 20.87 34.48 -6.09
N PHE A 261 19.92 35.33 -6.47
CA PHE A 261 18.91 35.86 -5.56
C PHE A 261 17.95 34.78 -5.07
N SER A 262 17.49 33.89 -5.96
CA SER A 262 16.67 32.73 -5.58
C SER A 262 17.41 31.79 -4.60
N LEU A 263 18.72 31.59 -4.80
CA LEU A 263 19.55 30.78 -3.92
C LEU A 263 19.68 31.40 -2.51
N LEU A 264 19.84 32.75 -2.45
CA LEU A 264 19.86 33.46 -1.19
C LEU A 264 18.51 33.33 -0.46
N MET A 265 17.40 33.50 -1.17
CA MET A 265 16.06 33.29 -0.62
C MET A 265 15.85 31.85 -0.12
N ALA A 266 16.33 30.85 -0.86
CA ALA A 266 16.31 29.45 -0.45
C ALA A 266 17.07 29.23 0.88
N SER A 267 18.19 29.93 1.07
CA SER A 267 18.99 29.86 2.30
C SER A 267 18.22 30.41 3.48
N VAL A 268 17.56 31.53 3.35
CA VAL A 268 16.67 32.13 4.37
C VAL A 268 15.47 31.23 4.65
N ALA A 269 14.85 30.67 3.61
CA ALA A 269 13.69 29.77 3.70
C ALA A 269 14.06 28.35 4.14
N ARG A 270 15.33 28.01 4.28
CA ARG A 270 15.83 26.65 4.59
C ARG A 270 15.09 25.94 5.76
N PRO A 271 14.77 26.61 6.90
CA PRO A 271 14.03 25.96 7.97
C PRO A 271 12.61 25.54 7.56
N VAL A 272 11.93 26.37 6.73
CA VAL A 272 10.58 26.07 6.21
C VAL A 272 10.66 24.94 5.20
N LEU A 273 11.60 25.00 4.25
CA LEU A 273 11.84 23.98 3.24
C LEU A 273 12.19 22.62 3.87
N ASN A 274 12.99 22.61 4.93
CA ASN A 274 13.32 21.39 5.64
C ASN A 274 12.09 20.77 6.34
N ARG A 275 11.21 21.58 6.94
CA ARG A 275 9.95 21.09 7.52
C ARG A 275 9.03 20.53 6.43
N PHE A 276 8.88 21.23 5.32
CA PHE A 276 8.12 20.77 4.16
C PHE A 276 8.68 19.46 3.61
N ARG A 277 10.00 19.43 3.34
CA ARG A 277 10.70 18.22 2.87
C ARG A 277 10.46 17.04 3.83
N GLY A 278 10.50 17.28 5.14
CA GLY A 278 10.23 16.25 6.13
C GLY A 278 8.82 15.65 6.07
N ARG A 279 7.83 16.39 5.52
CA ARG A 279 6.46 15.89 5.34
C ARG A 279 6.25 15.15 4.01
N VAL A 280 6.92 15.60 2.94
CA VAL A 280 6.70 15.08 1.57
C VAL A 280 7.83 14.18 1.07
N ASP A 281 8.87 13.94 1.86
CA ASP A 281 10.01 13.10 1.47
C ASP A 281 9.55 11.63 1.30
N PRO A 282 9.50 11.11 0.04
CA PRO A 282 9.02 9.77 -0.23
C PRO A 282 9.88 8.69 0.44
N ARG A 283 11.13 9.00 0.80
CA ARG A 283 12.04 8.09 1.49
C ARG A 283 11.55 7.70 2.89
N ARG A 284 10.84 8.61 3.57
CA ARG A 284 10.24 8.38 4.89
C ARG A 284 9.03 7.44 4.86
N TYR A 285 8.49 7.22 3.68
CA TYR A 285 7.37 6.32 3.44
C TYR A 285 7.81 5.09 2.66
N ASN A 286 9.14 4.80 2.65
CA ASN A 286 9.65 3.56 2.10
C ASN A 286 9.34 2.42 3.06
N GLY A 287 8.93 1.31 2.50
CA GLY A 287 8.40 0.17 3.25
C GLY A 287 6.92 -0.02 2.93
N ALA A 288 6.60 -1.21 2.44
CA ALA A 288 5.24 -1.66 2.23
C ALA A 288 5.08 -3.03 2.88
N SER A 289 4.04 -3.22 3.67
CA SER A 289 3.77 -4.48 4.34
C SER A 289 3.10 -5.46 3.40
N LEU A 290 3.60 -6.69 3.31
CA LEU A 290 2.87 -7.79 2.68
C LEU A 290 1.94 -8.41 3.71
N LEU A 291 0.70 -7.96 3.71
CA LEU A 291 -0.32 -8.40 4.67
C LEU A 291 -0.96 -9.73 4.26
N GLY A 292 -1.45 -10.49 5.22
CA GLY A 292 -2.13 -11.76 4.99
C GLY A 292 -1.23 -13.00 4.97
N LEU A 293 0.07 -12.83 5.30
CA LEU A 293 1.03 -13.91 5.49
C LEU A 293 1.15 -14.30 6.96
N ARG A 294 1.62 -15.53 7.23
CA ARG A 294 1.92 -16.02 8.61
C ARG A 294 3.25 -15.50 9.12
N GLY A 295 3.58 -14.23 8.84
CA GLY A 295 4.80 -13.57 9.28
C GLY A 295 4.81 -12.11 8.83
N VAL A 296 5.59 -11.27 9.50
CA VAL A 296 5.77 -9.87 9.12
C VAL A 296 6.79 -9.77 8.00
N VAL A 297 6.35 -9.28 6.85
CA VAL A 297 7.16 -9.15 5.63
C VAL A 297 7.07 -7.72 5.12
N ILE A 298 8.21 -7.08 4.95
CA ILE A 298 8.31 -5.71 4.44
C ILE A 298 9.04 -5.68 3.10
N LYS A 299 8.48 -4.93 2.17
CA LYS A 299 9.08 -4.64 0.86
C LYS A 299 9.61 -3.21 0.84
N SER A 300 10.89 -3.06 0.67
CA SER A 300 11.54 -1.78 0.36
C SER A 300 11.58 -1.53 -1.14
N HIS A 301 11.65 -0.27 -1.58
CA HIS A 301 11.82 0.08 -2.99
C HIS A 301 13.18 -0.42 -3.50
N GLY A 302 13.25 -0.92 -4.75
CA GLY A 302 14.48 -1.45 -5.35
C GLY A 302 15.60 -0.41 -5.43
N SER A 303 15.27 0.84 -5.78
CA SER A 303 16.22 1.96 -5.85
C SER A 303 16.36 2.75 -4.55
N ALA A 304 16.02 2.16 -3.40
CA ALA A 304 16.18 2.81 -2.10
C ALA A 304 17.66 3.15 -1.82
N ASP A 305 17.92 4.33 -1.27
CA ASP A 305 19.19 4.66 -0.61
C ASP A 305 19.22 4.10 0.82
N ALA A 306 20.35 4.18 1.50
CA ALA A 306 20.50 3.64 2.86
C ALA A 306 19.51 4.27 3.85
N HIS A 307 19.25 5.58 3.74
CA HIS A 307 18.27 6.26 4.58
C HIS A 307 16.85 5.77 4.33
N SER A 308 16.49 5.58 3.07
CA SER A 308 15.19 5.03 2.67
C SER A 308 15.02 3.58 3.16
N PHE A 309 16.04 2.73 3.00
CA PHE A 309 15.99 1.35 3.46
C PHE A 309 15.87 1.25 4.99
N GLU A 310 16.48 2.16 5.74
CA GLU A 310 16.34 2.25 7.20
C GLU A 310 14.87 2.47 7.61
N TRP A 311 14.09 3.23 6.85
CA TRP A 311 12.65 3.39 7.11
C TRP A 311 11.88 2.08 6.92
N ALA A 312 12.26 1.25 5.95
CA ALA A 312 11.68 -0.08 5.80
C ALA A 312 12.01 -1.01 6.99
N LEU A 313 13.22 -0.89 7.57
CA LEU A 313 13.56 -1.59 8.82
C LEU A 313 12.73 -1.09 10.00
N ARG A 314 12.47 0.21 10.05
CA ARG A 314 11.60 0.81 11.06
C ARG A 314 10.16 0.32 10.94
N ASP A 315 9.62 0.24 9.72
CA ASP A 315 8.28 -0.30 9.50
C ASP A 315 8.19 -1.76 9.95
N ALA A 316 9.26 -2.56 9.74
CA ALA A 316 9.33 -3.93 10.25
C ALA A 316 9.33 -3.96 11.79
N TYR A 317 10.11 -3.10 12.41
CA TYR A 317 10.17 -2.97 13.87
C TYR A 317 8.81 -2.55 14.45
N ASP A 318 8.20 -1.50 13.89
CA ASP A 318 6.90 -0.98 14.33
C ASP A 318 5.81 -2.05 14.17
N ALA A 319 5.80 -2.79 13.07
CA ALA A 319 4.86 -3.88 12.84
C ALA A 319 4.96 -5.00 13.89
N VAL A 320 6.18 -5.38 14.27
CA VAL A 320 6.40 -6.39 15.31
C VAL A 320 6.03 -5.84 16.67
N SER A 321 6.52 -4.65 17.04
CA SER A 321 6.31 -4.06 18.38
C SER A 321 4.85 -3.78 18.69
N THR A 322 4.04 -3.45 17.66
CA THR A 322 2.59 -3.19 17.79
C THR A 322 1.73 -4.46 17.70
N GLY A 323 2.36 -5.62 17.45
CA GLY A 323 1.66 -6.90 17.35
C GLY A 323 0.79 -7.03 16.09
N LEU A 324 1.22 -6.45 14.97
CA LEU A 324 0.46 -6.44 13.70
C LEU A 324 0.00 -7.85 13.29
N LEU A 325 0.91 -8.83 13.31
CA LEU A 325 0.57 -10.21 12.91
C LEU A 325 -0.54 -10.81 13.77
N ALA A 326 -0.45 -10.65 15.09
CA ALA A 326 -1.47 -11.19 16.03
C ALA A 326 -2.83 -10.52 15.80
N LYS A 327 -2.87 -9.19 15.68
CA LYS A 327 -4.09 -8.43 15.42
C LYS A 327 -4.71 -8.81 14.07
N THR A 328 -3.89 -8.93 13.03
CA THR A 328 -4.36 -9.35 11.71
C THR A 328 -4.93 -10.77 11.74
N THR A 329 -4.26 -11.70 12.43
CA THR A 329 -4.74 -13.07 12.58
C THR A 329 -6.09 -13.13 13.30
N LEU A 330 -6.25 -12.38 14.39
CA LEU A 330 -7.52 -12.29 15.10
C LEU A 330 -8.64 -11.70 14.28
N ALA A 331 -8.39 -10.62 13.53
CA ALA A 331 -9.37 -9.99 12.67
C ALA A 331 -9.87 -10.94 11.57
N VAL A 332 -8.96 -11.68 10.94
CA VAL A 332 -9.30 -12.69 9.92
C VAL A 332 -10.12 -13.83 10.51
N GLN A 333 -9.74 -14.36 11.69
CA GLN A 333 -10.49 -15.42 12.37
C GLN A 333 -11.91 -15.00 12.73
N GLN A 334 -12.14 -13.77 13.15
CA GLN A 334 -13.46 -13.25 13.48
C GLN A 334 -14.38 -13.28 12.26
N LEU A 335 -13.88 -12.94 11.09
CA LEU A 335 -14.66 -12.99 9.85
C LEU A 335 -15.01 -14.40 9.41
N THR A 336 -14.03 -15.30 9.46
CA THR A 336 -14.26 -16.70 9.09
C THR A 336 -15.35 -17.32 9.99
N ARG A 337 -15.42 -16.93 11.25
CA ARG A 337 -16.48 -17.37 12.18
C ARG A 337 -17.86 -16.82 11.84
N VAL A 338 -17.94 -15.53 11.46
CA VAL A 338 -19.21 -14.89 11.05
C VAL A 338 -19.73 -15.50 9.74
N ALA A 339 -18.83 -15.78 8.80
CA ALA A 339 -19.20 -16.43 7.53
C ALA A 339 -19.64 -17.90 7.68
N GLN A 340 -19.24 -18.58 8.76
CA GLN A 340 -19.57 -19.99 9.05
C GLN A 340 -20.72 -20.17 10.06
N ALA A 341 -21.20 -19.09 10.69
CA ALA A 341 -22.39 -19.18 11.54
C ALA A 341 -23.61 -19.46 10.66
N PRO A 342 -24.39 -20.55 10.91
CA PRO A 342 -25.63 -20.80 10.17
C PRO A 342 -26.54 -19.61 10.37
N GLY A 343 -26.98 -18.99 9.26
CA GLY A 343 -27.79 -17.78 9.29
C GLY A 343 -29.05 -17.92 10.16
N GLU A 344 -29.08 -17.26 11.29
CA GLU A 344 -30.33 -16.75 11.81
C GLU A 344 -30.72 -15.54 10.97
N PRO A 345 -31.87 -15.56 10.29
CA PRO A 345 -32.34 -14.38 9.58
C PRO A 345 -32.51 -13.25 10.60
N ALA A 346 -31.90 -12.09 10.33
CA ALA A 346 -32.12 -10.89 11.12
C ALA A 346 -33.63 -10.66 11.20
N VAL A 347 -34.22 -10.94 12.35
CA VAL A 347 -35.60 -10.63 12.65
C VAL A 347 -35.69 -9.11 12.63
N ALA A 348 -36.32 -8.58 11.58
CA ALA A 348 -36.70 -7.19 11.50
C ALA A 348 -37.52 -6.85 12.74
N ALA A 349 -37.00 -5.97 13.60
CA ALA A 349 -37.73 -5.46 14.74
C ALA A 349 -39.04 -4.80 14.23
N PRO A 350 -40.18 -5.16 14.79
CA PRO A 350 -41.45 -4.54 14.38
C PRO A 350 -41.43 -3.09 14.81
N LEU A 351 -41.65 -2.18 13.85
CA LEU A 351 -41.96 -0.79 14.11
C LEU A 351 -43.31 -0.77 14.88
N THR A 352 -43.23 -0.62 16.21
CA THR A 352 -44.40 -0.36 17.05
C THR A 352 -44.95 1.02 16.67
N GLY A 353 -46.14 0.99 16.07
CA GLY A 353 -46.90 2.15 15.71
C GLY A 353 -47.32 2.95 16.96
N ALA A 354 -47.11 4.23 16.93
CA ALA A 354 -47.82 5.17 17.78
C ALA A 354 -49.11 5.61 17.06
N SER A 355 -50.23 5.15 17.61
CA SER A 355 -51.56 5.60 17.30
C SER A 355 -51.75 7.06 17.67
N ALA A 356 -52.21 7.89 16.73
CA ALA A 356 -52.84 9.17 17.07
C ALA A 356 -54.11 9.29 16.24
N THR A 357 -55.21 9.21 16.94
CA THR A 357 -56.59 9.53 16.56
C THR A 357 -56.77 10.98 16.16
N GLY A 358 -57.57 11.26 15.15
CA GLY A 358 -58.33 12.52 15.15
C GLY A 358 -58.59 13.17 13.80
N ALA A 359 -59.88 13.00 13.34
CA ALA A 359 -60.75 13.94 12.63
C ALA A 359 -60.56 14.10 11.09
N ALA A 360 -61.59 13.61 10.44
CA ALA A 360 -61.98 13.88 9.06
C ALA A 360 -62.43 15.33 8.84
N THR A 361 -62.08 15.90 7.69
CA THR A 361 -62.94 16.88 7.02
C THR A 361 -62.75 16.81 5.51
N THR A 362 -63.84 16.65 4.84
CA THR A 362 -64.11 16.57 3.41
C THR A 362 -63.92 17.92 2.72
N ALA A 363 -63.38 17.97 1.51
CA ALA A 363 -63.86 18.78 0.39
C ALA A 363 -63.02 18.52 -0.89
N SER A 364 -63.68 17.92 -1.83
CA SER A 364 -63.90 18.18 -3.26
C SER A 364 -62.79 18.77 -4.11
N ALA A 365 -62.54 17.99 -5.21
CA ALA A 365 -61.84 18.42 -6.43
C ALA A 365 -62.72 19.45 -7.24
N PRO A 366 -62.16 20.14 -8.26
CA PRO A 366 -62.29 19.59 -9.59
C PRO A 366 -61.07 19.75 -10.53
N ALA A 367 -61.17 18.98 -11.60
CA ALA A 367 -60.28 18.87 -12.74
C ALA A 367 -60.32 20.07 -13.71
N SER A 368 -59.26 20.27 -14.50
CA SER A 368 -59.27 20.71 -15.89
C SER A 368 -57.87 20.66 -16.47
N ALA A 369 -57.55 19.78 -17.38
CA ALA A 369 -57.52 19.85 -18.86
C ALA A 369 -56.27 20.54 -19.43
N ALA A 370 -55.41 19.74 -20.03
CA ALA A 370 -54.95 19.59 -21.40
C ALA A 370 -54.40 20.80 -22.18
N ALA A 371 -53.19 20.61 -22.72
CA ALA A 371 -52.79 20.83 -24.14
C ALA A 371 -51.28 20.66 -24.30
N ALA A 372 -50.81 19.65 -24.97
CA ALA A 372 -50.44 19.54 -26.37
C ALA A 372 -49.08 20.19 -26.73
N ALA A 373 -48.19 19.34 -27.22
CA ALA A 373 -46.94 19.60 -27.91
C ALA A 373 -47.16 20.29 -29.29
N PRO A 374 -46.14 20.79 -30.00
CA PRO A 374 -45.52 19.88 -30.96
C PRO A 374 -43.99 20.00 -31.15
N ALA A 375 -43.52 18.96 -31.82
CA ALA A 375 -42.21 18.69 -32.34
C ALA A 375 -41.76 19.63 -33.46
N SER A 376 -40.41 19.76 -33.62
CA SER A 376 -39.75 19.94 -34.91
C SER A 376 -38.27 19.52 -34.89
N THR A 377 -37.95 18.49 -35.60
CA THR A 377 -36.71 18.14 -36.29
C THR A 377 -36.79 18.59 -37.75
N PRO A 378 -35.76 18.45 -38.64
CA PRO A 378 -34.29 18.49 -38.55
C PRO A 378 -33.66 19.33 -39.68
N SER A 379 -32.31 19.47 -39.76
CA SER A 379 -31.52 19.59 -41.03
C SER A 379 -30.05 19.62 -40.71
N ALA A 380 -29.28 18.67 -41.05
CA ALA A 380 -28.50 18.32 -42.24
C ALA A 380 -27.51 19.40 -42.72
N ALA A 381 -26.23 19.08 -42.68
CA ALA A 381 -25.29 18.95 -43.81
C ALA A 381 -23.84 19.06 -43.40
N THR A 382 -23.11 18.01 -43.71
CA THR A 382 -21.65 17.94 -43.94
C THR A 382 -21.30 18.74 -45.23
N PRO A 383 -20.03 19.22 -45.45
CA PRO A 383 -19.19 18.36 -46.25
C PRO A 383 -17.71 18.33 -45.87
N ALA A 384 -17.07 17.29 -46.37
CA ALA A 384 -15.66 16.98 -46.41
C ALA A 384 -14.84 17.91 -47.30
N ALA A 385 -13.55 18.05 -47.03
CA ALA A 385 -12.50 18.34 -47.97
C ALA A 385 -11.19 17.72 -47.50
N THR A 386 -10.84 16.66 -48.11
CA THR A 386 -9.77 16.24 -49.05
C THR A 386 -8.37 16.79 -48.75
N LEU A 387 -7.51 15.83 -48.52
CA LEU A 387 -6.09 15.60 -48.86
C LEU A 387 -5.37 16.70 -49.68
N GLU A 388 -4.14 17.00 -49.19
CA GLU A 388 -2.99 17.10 -50.10
C GLU A 388 -1.70 16.65 -49.42
N THR A 389 -1.10 15.65 -50.04
CA THR A 389 0.27 15.17 -49.88
C THR A 389 1.26 16.13 -50.52
N SER A 390 2.37 16.42 -49.83
CA SER A 390 3.56 16.95 -50.49
C SER A 390 4.80 16.31 -49.92
N THR A 391 5.38 15.46 -50.71
CA THR A 391 6.75 14.93 -50.69
C THR A 391 7.72 16.00 -51.24
N HIS A 392 8.90 16.12 -50.62
CA HIS A 392 10.23 16.45 -51.14
C HIS A 392 11.11 16.79 -49.93
N GLY A 393 12.28 16.24 -49.66
CA GLY A 393 13.35 15.74 -50.54
C GLY A 393 14.62 16.41 -50.04
N ASP A 394 15.54 15.60 -49.59
CA ASP A 394 17.01 15.69 -49.58
C ASP A 394 17.81 16.97 -49.19
N ASN A 395 18.87 16.63 -48.48
CA ASN A 395 20.25 17.19 -48.46
C ASN A 395 20.65 18.14 -47.32
N ALA A 396 21.51 17.66 -46.57
CA ALA A 396 22.90 17.91 -46.14
C ALA A 396 23.06 17.58 -44.63
#